data_3645f9c9eae347bf8ac5c7d8f42d61e0
#
_entry.id   3645f9c9eae347bf8ac5c7d8f42d61e0
#
_cell.length_a   1.000
_cell.length_b   1.000
_cell.length_c   1.000
_cell.angle_alpha   90.00
_cell.angle_beta   90.00
_cell.angle_gamma   90.00
#
_symmetry.space_group_name_H-M   'P 1'
#
loop_
_entity.id
_entity.type
_entity.pdbx_description
1 polymer ?
#
loop_
_entity_poly.entity_id
_entity_poly.type
_entity_poly.pdbx_seq_one_letter_code
_entity_poly.pdbx_strand_id
1 'polypeptide(L)'
;MAQNQEGKQLSTQGAEGDGGFKMKYSKGLIFMLISATGMGLVPLFSRWATRTNMFDGTEGLNAGASTGALMACGRMGMGVVFFVALLFITHKVGVFKKLKLTPAIALGGLMIGMSLACYVTSTLLTTVANAVMFIYTGPVICILCARIFRKEPMSILQWVCLVIVVVGMLFGEGIIGFYDTGFKVDFNLETSTTEFPLKGIGDIFGLLSGLFYGLSMFFNGYRKDADTTARGVWNFIFAVLGAGVITIILNALGANPGMENWALNIHFTTFNWIGAVLLWIICGPIALGTLLVAGRNLPAMDYGTIAYWEVPVAIFIGIVIFAEPMTINSWLGVLLIVGGGAFPTVKAMIAGKNKADDELGPDDKKLQESIEGMGEDQMATQDLP
;
A
#
# COMPACT_ATOMS: atom_id res chain seq x y z
N MET A 1 20.76 50.94 -15.75
CA MET A 1 21.31 49.62 -16.18
C MET A 1 21.31 48.55 -15.06
N ALA A 2 21.48 48.92 -13.79
CA ALA A 2 21.47 47.94 -12.69
C ALA A 2 20.07 47.30 -12.38
N GLN A 3 18.98 48.08 -12.46
CA GLN A 3 17.63 47.55 -12.25
C GLN A 3 17.17 46.51 -13.29
N ASN A 4 17.72 46.56 -14.50
CA ASN A 4 17.40 45.57 -15.55
C ASN A 4 18.14 44.24 -15.38
N GLN A 5 19.23 44.19 -14.62
CA GLN A 5 19.95 42.95 -14.31
C GLN A 5 19.36 42.21 -13.10
N GLU A 6 18.86 42.90 -12.11
CA GLU A 6 18.16 42.28 -10.97
C GLU A 6 16.82 41.65 -11.39
N GLY A 7 16.04 42.31 -12.24
CA GLY A 7 14.80 41.74 -12.79
C GLY A 7 15.03 40.49 -13.63
N LYS A 8 16.14 40.42 -14.36
CA LYS A 8 16.51 39.22 -15.14
C LYS A 8 17.02 38.04 -14.28
N GLN A 9 17.69 38.33 -13.16
CA GLN A 9 18.13 37.30 -12.23
C GLN A 9 16.97 36.71 -11.40
N LEU A 10 15.99 37.53 -11.01
CA LEU A 10 14.79 37.04 -10.33
C LEU A 10 13.89 36.21 -11.25
N SER A 11 13.76 36.57 -12.54
CA SER A 11 12.95 35.81 -13.49
C SER A 11 13.59 34.46 -13.87
N THR A 12 14.93 34.36 -13.95
CA THR A 12 15.64 33.11 -14.20
C THR A 12 15.60 32.17 -12.98
N GLN A 13 15.65 32.68 -11.75
CA GLN A 13 15.52 31.85 -10.56
C GLN A 13 14.08 31.31 -10.36
N GLY A 14 13.05 32.06 -10.76
CA GLY A 14 11.66 31.58 -10.74
C GLY A 14 11.39 30.48 -11.74
N ALA A 15 11.88 30.62 -12.97
CA ALA A 15 11.69 29.61 -14.04
C ALA A 15 12.50 28.31 -13.81
N GLU A 16 13.70 28.40 -13.24
CA GLU A 16 14.47 27.20 -12.83
C GLU A 16 13.83 26.50 -11.61
N GLY A 17 13.18 27.24 -10.71
CA GLY A 17 12.47 26.70 -9.55
C GLY A 17 11.24 25.90 -9.96
N ASP A 18 10.44 26.38 -10.89
CA ASP A 18 9.18 25.72 -11.31
C ASP A 18 9.45 24.51 -12.19
N GLY A 19 10.38 24.57 -13.14
CA GLY A 19 10.82 23.44 -13.94
C GLY A 19 11.43 22.30 -13.08
N GLY A 20 12.20 22.66 -12.05
CA GLY A 20 12.78 21.70 -11.12
C GLY A 20 11.72 21.06 -10.21
N PHE A 21 10.68 21.77 -9.81
CA PHE A 21 9.57 21.26 -9.03
C PHE A 21 8.70 20.31 -9.87
N LYS A 22 8.29 20.69 -11.06
CA LYS A 22 7.52 19.84 -11.99
C LYS A 22 8.24 18.53 -12.31
N MET A 23 9.54 18.58 -12.56
CA MET A 23 10.33 17.38 -12.81
C MET A 23 10.44 16.46 -11.58
N LYS A 24 10.59 17.00 -10.38
CA LYS A 24 10.57 16.23 -9.12
C LYS A 24 9.21 15.59 -8.87
N TYR A 25 8.14 16.34 -9.10
CA TYR A 25 6.77 15.84 -8.93
C TYR A 25 6.45 14.69 -9.88
N SER A 26 6.70 14.85 -11.19
CA SER A 26 6.51 13.81 -12.20
C SER A 26 7.31 12.54 -11.88
N LYS A 27 8.55 12.71 -11.44
CA LYS A 27 9.38 11.61 -10.97
C LYS A 27 8.74 10.90 -9.76
N GLY A 28 8.27 11.65 -8.78
CA GLY A 28 7.56 11.11 -7.62
C GLY A 28 6.32 10.31 -8.01
N LEU A 29 5.51 10.84 -8.94
CA LEU A 29 4.31 10.19 -9.46
C LEU A 29 4.63 8.83 -10.10
N ILE A 30 5.60 8.79 -11.01
CA ILE A 30 6.00 7.55 -11.69
C ILE A 30 6.49 6.50 -10.69
N PHE A 31 7.36 6.89 -9.77
CA PHE A 31 7.87 5.97 -8.75
C PHE A 31 6.77 5.48 -7.80
N MET A 32 5.76 6.31 -7.50
CA MET A 32 4.62 5.90 -6.68
C MET A 32 3.72 4.90 -7.40
N LEU A 33 3.44 5.12 -8.69
CA LEU A 33 2.68 4.18 -9.51
C LEU A 33 3.40 2.82 -9.64
N ILE A 34 4.72 2.83 -9.85
CA ILE A 34 5.53 1.59 -9.88
C ILE A 34 5.43 0.87 -8.54
N SER A 35 5.55 1.60 -7.43
CA SER A 35 5.43 1.04 -6.09
C SER A 35 4.05 0.42 -5.85
N ALA A 36 2.99 1.18 -6.08
CA ALA A 36 1.62 0.72 -5.87
C ALA A 36 1.26 -0.47 -6.78
N THR A 37 1.74 -0.47 -8.03
CA THR A 37 1.61 -1.63 -8.92
C THR A 37 2.35 -2.84 -8.36
N GLY A 38 3.60 -2.68 -7.93
CA GLY A 38 4.38 -3.75 -7.31
C GLY A 38 3.73 -4.31 -6.03
N MET A 39 3.08 -3.47 -5.24
CA MET A 39 2.32 -3.90 -4.06
C MET A 39 1.03 -4.65 -4.45
N GLY A 40 0.32 -4.19 -5.48
CA GLY A 40 -0.86 -4.87 -6.01
C GLY A 40 -0.57 -6.24 -6.62
N LEU A 41 0.68 -6.53 -6.99
CA LEU A 41 1.12 -7.85 -7.47
C LEU A 41 1.36 -8.88 -6.34
N VAL A 42 1.28 -8.48 -5.08
CA VAL A 42 1.49 -9.38 -3.93
C VAL A 42 0.59 -10.62 -3.97
N PRO A 43 -0.73 -10.53 -4.20
CA PRO A 43 -1.58 -11.71 -4.29
C PRO A 43 -1.15 -12.69 -5.39
N LEU A 44 -0.74 -12.14 -6.55
CA LEU A 44 -0.28 -12.94 -7.68
C LEU A 44 0.95 -13.79 -7.30
N PHE A 45 2.00 -13.15 -6.88
CA PHE A 45 3.25 -13.85 -6.60
C PHE A 45 3.20 -14.67 -5.33
N SER A 46 2.39 -14.31 -4.34
CA SER A 46 2.20 -15.12 -3.15
C SER A 46 1.50 -16.44 -3.45
N ARG A 47 0.44 -16.42 -4.26
CA ARG A 47 -0.23 -17.64 -4.72
C ARG A 47 0.66 -18.47 -5.63
N TRP A 48 1.41 -17.84 -6.52
CA TRP A 48 2.38 -18.53 -7.36
C TRP A 48 3.46 -19.26 -6.53
N ALA A 49 3.98 -18.60 -5.50
CA ALA A 49 5.00 -19.19 -4.63
C ALA A 49 4.50 -20.34 -3.76
N THR A 50 3.21 -20.36 -3.42
CA THR A 50 2.66 -21.26 -2.41
C THR A 50 1.79 -22.38 -2.99
N ARG A 51 1.25 -22.23 -4.20
CA ARG A 51 0.37 -23.23 -4.84
C ARG A 51 1.15 -24.11 -5.79
N THR A 52 0.78 -25.41 -5.84
CA THR A 52 1.44 -26.39 -6.71
C THR A 52 1.07 -26.19 -8.18
N ASN A 53 -0.18 -25.83 -8.48
CA ASN A 53 -0.69 -25.62 -9.83
C ASN A 53 -1.57 -24.35 -9.87
N MET A 54 -0.99 -23.23 -10.22
CA MET A 54 -1.67 -21.95 -10.23
C MET A 54 -2.70 -21.80 -11.36
N PHE A 55 -2.56 -22.57 -12.43
CA PHE A 55 -3.33 -22.41 -13.67
C PHE A 55 -4.28 -23.58 -14.00
N ASP A 56 -4.30 -24.63 -13.20
CA ASP A 56 -5.05 -25.84 -13.54
C ASP A 56 -6.47 -25.91 -12.97
N GLY A 57 -6.94 -24.89 -12.24
CA GLY A 57 -8.30 -24.85 -11.68
C GLY A 57 -8.64 -26.00 -10.70
N THR A 58 -7.74 -26.92 -10.44
CA THR A 58 -7.89 -28.03 -9.49
C THR A 58 -7.43 -27.67 -8.08
N GLU A 59 -7.56 -26.42 -7.75
CA GLU A 59 -6.89 -25.79 -6.64
C GLU A 59 -7.59 -26.07 -5.31
N GLY A 60 -7.20 -27.16 -4.68
CA GLY A 60 -7.27 -27.21 -3.22
C GLY A 60 -6.08 -26.43 -2.62
N LEU A 61 -6.25 -25.86 -1.44
CA LEU A 61 -5.21 -25.32 -0.54
C LEU A 61 -4.10 -26.31 -0.19
N ASN A 62 -4.02 -27.41 -0.88
CA ASN A 62 -3.11 -28.53 -0.68
C ASN A 62 -1.74 -28.31 -1.31
N ALA A 63 -1.38 -27.08 -1.48
CA ALA A 63 -0.07 -26.81 -1.98
C ALA A 63 0.94 -26.78 -0.86
N GLY A 64 1.41 -27.84 -0.43
CA GLY A 64 2.50 -27.99 0.53
C GLY A 64 3.83 -27.35 0.16
N ALA A 65 3.83 -26.27 -0.64
CA ALA A 65 5.06 -25.61 -1.04
C ALA A 65 5.61 -24.70 0.06
N SER A 66 4.76 -23.87 0.68
CA SER A 66 5.15 -23.00 1.80
C SER A 66 3.95 -22.27 2.41
N THR A 67 4.12 -21.71 3.60
CA THR A 67 3.14 -20.82 4.23
C THR A 67 3.28 -19.38 3.75
N GLY A 68 2.16 -18.65 3.64
CA GLY A 68 2.18 -17.23 3.27
C GLY A 68 3.03 -16.38 4.21
N ALA A 69 3.01 -16.69 5.51
CA ALA A 69 3.82 -15.99 6.50
C ALA A 69 5.34 -16.15 6.27
N LEU A 70 5.80 -17.34 5.84
CA LEU A 70 7.20 -17.56 5.47
C LEU A 70 7.58 -16.75 4.22
N MET A 71 6.65 -16.64 3.25
CA MET A 71 6.85 -15.79 2.08
C MET A 71 7.01 -14.31 2.46
N ALA A 72 6.24 -13.84 3.43
CA ALA A 72 6.41 -12.51 3.99
C ALA A 72 7.75 -12.33 4.71
N CYS A 73 8.24 -13.33 5.46
CA CYS A 73 9.57 -13.31 6.05
C CYS A 73 10.66 -13.12 5.00
N GLY A 74 10.64 -13.87 3.92
CA GLY A 74 11.60 -13.76 2.81
C GLY A 74 11.56 -12.36 2.17
N ARG A 75 10.37 -11.83 1.91
CA ARG A 75 10.15 -10.47 1.40
C ARG A 75 10.75 -9.41 2.33
N MET A 76 10.53 -9.52 3.65
CA MET A 76 11.08 -8.58 4.62
C MET A 76 12.61 -8.75 4.74
N GLY A 77 13.12 -9.97 4.66
CA GLY A 77 14.56 -10.25 4.63
C GLY A 77 15.26 -9.58 3.44
N MET A 78 14.68 -9.69 2.24
CA MET A 78 15.18 -8.98 1.06
C MET A 78 15.10 -7.45 1.23
N GLY A 79 14.10 -6.95 1.95
CA GLY A 79 14.02 -5.54 2.34
C GLY A 79 15.20 -5.12 3.23
N VAL A 80 15.60 -5.95 4.22
CA VAL A 80 16.80 -5.70 5.03
C VAL A 80 18.04 -5.58 4.14
N VAL A 81 18.26 -6.56 3.25
CA VAL A 81 19.41 -6.58 2.34
C VAL A 81 19.43 -5.29 1.50
N PHE A 82 18.30 -4.91 0.93
CA PHE A 82 18.17 -3.70 0.12
C PHE A 82 18.49 -2.43 0.92
N PHE A 83 17.89 -2.25 2.11
CA PHE A 83 18.11 -1.04 2.90
C PHE A 83 19.53 -0.96 3.45
N VAL A 84 20.15 -2.10 3.78
CA VAL A 84 21.58 -2.17 4.15
C VAL A 84 22.44 -1.78 2.95
N ALA A 85 22.19 -2.34 1.77
CA ALA A 85 22.90 -1.95 0.54
C ALA A 85 22.74 -0.44 0.25
N LEU A 86 21.51 0.07 0.36
CA LEU A 86 21.21 1.49 0.17
C LEU A 86 21.95 2.37 1.17
N LEU A 87 22.10 1.91 2.41
CA LEU A 87 22.85 2.61 3.46
C LEU A 87 24.33 2.78 3.08
N PHE A 88 24.95 1.74 2.51
CA PHE A 88 26.32 1.81 2.02
C PHE A 88 26.45 2.67 0.76
N ILE A 89 25.58 2.48 -0.23
CA ILE A 89 25.57 3.24 -1.48
C ILE A 89 25.36 4.75 -1.22
N THR A 90 24.52 5.11 -0.26
CA THR A 90 24.25 6.51 0.10
C THR A 90 25.22 7.09 1.11
N HIS A 91 26.24 6.33 1.52
CA HIS A 91 27.24 6.72 2.53
C HIS A 91 26.63 7.15 3.89
N LYS A 92 25.47 6.62 4.25
CA LYS A 92 24.73 7.01 5.48
C LYS A 92 25.03 6.13 6.70
N VAL A 93 26.06 5.32 6.68
CA VAL A 93 26.45 4.44 7.81
C VAL A 93 26.67 5.24 9.10
N GLY A 94 27.23 6.45 9.00
CA GLY A 94 27.42 7.34 10.15
C GLY A 94 26.09 7.80 10.77
N VAL A 95 25.08 8.05 9.93
CA VAL A 95 23.72 8.43 10.38
C VAL A 95 23.03 7.26 11.06
N PHE A 96 23.17 6.05 10.49
CA PHE A 96 22.62 4.83 11.08
C PHE A 96 23.21 4.56 12.49
N LYS A 97 24.52 4.70 12.68
CA LYS A 97 25.18 4.53 13.99
C LYS A 97 24.70 5.54 15.04
N LYS A 98 24.32 6.74 14.61
CA LYS A 98 23.82 7.81 15.50
C LYS A 98 22.31 7.70 15.78
N LEU A 99 21.57 6.92 14.99
CA LEU A 99 20.13 6.77 15.16
C LEU A 99 19.84 5.96 16.43
N LYS A 100 19.25 6.60 17.42
CA LYS A 100 18.79 5.92 18.63
C LYS A 100 17.57 5.07 18.31
N LEU A 101 17.66 3.77 18.52
CA LEU A 101 16.53 2.87 18.45
C LEU A 101 15.50 3.24 19.53
N THR A 102 14.29 3.50 19.14
CA THR A 102 13.17 3.81 20.04
C THR A 102 12.08 2.75 19.94
N PRO A 103 11.27 2.55 21.00
CA PRO A 103 10.16 1.59 20.95
C PRO A 103 9.23 1.82 19.76
N ALA A 104 9.01 3.08 19.36
CA ALA A 104 8.18 3.41 18.20
C ALA A 104 8.74 2.83 16.88
N ILE A 105 10.04 2.87 16.66
CA ILE A 105 10.68 2.30 15.47
C ILE A 105 10.57 0.77 15.51
N ALA A 106 10.85 0.15 16.67
CA ALA A 106 10.77 -1.29 16.82
C ALA A 106 9.34 -1.82 16.64
N LEU A 107 8.37 -1.21 17.32
CA LEU A 107 6.96 -1.57 17.20
C LEU A 107 6.41 -1.31 15.80
N GLY A 108 6.80 -0.19 15.17
CA GLY A 108 6.42 0.10 13.79
C GLY A 108 6.87 -0.99 12.82
N GLY A 109 8.12 -1.44 12.97
CA GLY A 109 8.67 -2.55 12.18
C GLY A 109 8.00 -3.89 12.50
N LEU A 110 7.88 -4.24 13.78
CA LEU A 110 7.25 -5.49 14.21
C LEU A 110 5.82 -5.60 13.67
N MET A 111 5.02 -4.54 13.83
CA MET A 111 3.63 -4.51 13.38
C MET A 111 3.51 -4.64 11.86
N ILE A 112 4.37 -4.00 11.07
CA ILE A 112 4.31 -4.15 9.61
C ILE A 112 4.66 -5.58 9.18
N GLY A 113 5.62 -6.22 9.83
CA GLY A 113 5.96 -7.61 9.57
C GLY A 113 4.80 -8.56 9.87
N MET A 114 4.16 -8.41 11.02
CA MET A 114 2.96 -9.17 11.39
C MET A 114 1.82 -8.90 10.41
N SER A 115 1.58 -7.65 10.04
CA SER A 115 0.57 -7.26 9.06
C SER A 115 0.75 -7.99 7.74
N LEU A 116 1.93 -7.91 7.16
CA LEU A 116 2.19 -8.49 5.84
C LEU A 116 2.19 -10.02 5.85
N ALA A 117 2.59 -10.65 6.95
CA ALA A 117 2.45 -12.08 7.13
C ALA A 117 0.97 -12.51 7.19
N CYS A 118 0.14 -11.78 7.94
CA CYS A 118 -1.30 -12.00 7.98
C CYS A 118 -1.94 -11.71 6.61
N TYR A 119 -1.54 -10.64 5.92
CA TYR A 119 -2.06 -10.29 4.60
C TYR A 119 -1.79 -11.38 3.56
N VAL A 120 -0.55 -11.83 3.43
CA VAL A 120 -0.21 -12.89 2.48
C VAL A 120 -0.94 -14.18 2.85
N THR A 121 -1.08 -14.52 4.13
CA THR A 121 -1.88 -15.67 4.56
C THR A 121 -3.35 -15.50 4.17
N SER A 122 -3.93 -14.32 4.37
CA SER A 122 -5.30 -14.00 3.97
C SER A 122 -5.51 -14.18 2.46
N THR A 123 -4.61 -13.66 1.61
CA THR A 123 -4.72 -13.80 0.14
C THR A 123 -4.70 -15.25 -0.36
N LEU A 124 -4.26 -16.19 0.46
CA LEU A 124 -4.27 -17.62 0.16
C LEU A 124 -5.56 -18.31 0.61
N LEU A 125 -6.21 -17.80 1.64
CA LEU A 125 -7.35 -18.43 2.31
C LEU A 125 -8.69 -17.81 1.94
N THR A 126 -8.71 -16.59 1.40
CA THR A 126 -9.91 -15.89 0.94
C THR A 126 -9.68 -15.25 -0.42
N THR A 127 -10.69 -14.56 -0.97
CA THR A 127 -10.56 -13.87 -2.24
C THR A 127 -9.55 -12.70 -2.14
N VAL A 128 -8.92 -12.35 -3.27
CA VAL A 128 -8.01 -11.20 -3.32
C VAL A 128 -8.74 -9.93 -2.92
N ALA A 129 -9.97 -9.76 -3.37
CA ALA A 129 -10.79 -8.59 -3.04
C ALA A 129 -10.99 -8.46 -1.53
N ASN A 130 -11.38 -9.53 -0.82
CA ASN A 130 -11.58 -9.52 0.63
C ASN A 130 -10.27 -9.21 1.36
N ALA A 131 -9.18 -9.90 1.03
CA ALA A 131 -7.89 -9.68 1.66
C ALA A 131 -7.43 -8.21 1.53
N VAL A 132 -7.63 -7.60 0.34
CA VAL A 132 -7.30 -6.20 0.08
C VAL A 132 -8.24 -5.27 0.85
N MET A 133 -9.54 -5.54 0.88
CA MET A 133 -10.48 -4.73 1.66
C MET A 133 -10.11 -4.70 3.14
N PHE A 134 -9.77 -5.84 3.71
CA PHE A 134 -9.41 -5.94 5.12
C PHE A 134 -8.10 -5.21 5.47
N ILE A 135 -7.05 -5.30 4.67
CA ILE A 135 -5.81 -4.58 4.99
C ILE A 135 -6.01 -3.06 4.97
N TYR A 136 -6.93 -2.56 4.13
CA TYR A 136 -7.27 -1.14 4.09
C TYR A 136 -8.12 -0.64 5.27
N THR A 137 -8.46 -1.51 6.25
CA THR A 137 -8.90 -1.08 7.59
C THR A 137 -7.77 -0.36 8.34
N GLY A 138 -6.51 -0.61 7.96
CA GLY A 138 -5.33 -0.07 8.62
C GLY A 138 -5.32 1.46 8.71
N PRO A 139 -5.49 2.22 7.63
CA PRO A 139 -5.59 3.67 7.71
C PRO A 139 -6.67 4.16 8.68
N VAL A 140 -7.82 3.48 8.73
CA VAL A 140 -8.90 3.77 9.69
C VAL A 140 -8.40 3.63 11.12
N ILE A 141 -7.77 2.49 11.42
CA ILE A 141 -7.22 2.19 12.75
C ILE A 141 -6.11 3.19 13.12
N CYS A 142 -5.23 3.54 12.16
CA CYS A 142 -4.20 4.55 12.37
C CYS A 142 -4.80 5.90 12.78
N ILE A 143 -5.84 6.36 12.10
CA ILE A 143 -6.53 7.62 12.38
C ILE A 143 -7.19 7.57 13.77
N LEU A 144 -7.86 6.48 14.11
CA LEU A 144 -8.48 6.29 15.43
C LEU A 144 -7.43 6.29 16.54
N CYS A 145 -6.32 5.56 16.36
CA CYS A 145 -5.19 5.57 17.30
C CYS A 145 -4.58 6.97 17.44
N ALA A 146 -4.39 7.71 16.35
CA ALA A 146 -3.89 9.07 16.40
C ALA A 146 -4.85 10.01 17.16
N ARG A 147 -6.16 9.83 16.97
CA ARG A 147 -7.19 10.59 17.70
C ARG A 147 -7.17 10.29 19.20
N ILE A 148 -7.08 9.00 19.57
CA ILE A 148 -7.17 8.55 20.98
C ILE A 148 -5.86 8.88 21.73
N PHE A 149 -4.71 8.47 21.18
CA PHE A 149 -3.42 8.52 21.89
C PHE A 149 -2.67 9.84 21.70
N ARG A 150 -2.72 10.41 20.48
CA ARG A 150 -2.06 11.71 20.19
C ARG A 150 -2.99 12.90 20.28
N LYS A 151 -4.30 12.65 20.50
CA LYS A 151 -5.35 13.69 20.60
C LYS A 151 -5.40 14.62 19.38
N GLU A 152 -5.03 14.10 18.19
CA GLU A 152 -5.06 14.88 16.96
C GLU A 152 -6.50 15.26 16.60
N PRO A 153 -6.78 16.55 16.25
CA PRO A 153 -8.12 16.94 15.86
C PRO A 153 -8.52 16.30 14.53
N MET A 154 -9.74 15.79 14.45
CA MET A 154 -10.31 15.27 13.21
C MET A 154 -11.40 16.22 12.70
N SER A 155 -11.37 16.50 11.41
CA SER A 155 -12.44 17.25 10.75
C SER A 155 -13.69 16.36 10.57
N ILE A 156 -14.85 16.99 10.46
CA ILE A 156 -16.11 16.28 10.17
C ILE A 156 -15.99 15.46 8.88
N LEU A 157 -15.31 16.02 7.86
CA LEU A 157 -15.08 15.33 6.61
C LEU A 157 -14.32 14.01 6.82
N GLN A 158 -13.27 13.98 7.65
CA GLN A 158 -12.51 12.77 7.94
C GLN A 158 -13.38 11.71 8.65
N TRP A 159 -14.29 12.15 9.53
CA TRP A 159 -15.26 11.24 10.16
C TRP A 159 -16.22 10.64 9.14
N VAL A 160 -16.77 11.46 8.23
CA VAL A 160 -17.66 10.98 7.16
C VAL A 160 -16.93 9.97 6.26
N CYS A 161 -15.71 10.27 5.84
CA CYS A 161 -14.91 9.38 5.00
C CYS A 161 -14.57 8.06 5.72
N LEU A 162 -14.29 8.12 7.02
CA LEU A 162 -14.07 6.94 7.84
C LEU A 162 -15.30 6.03 7.86
N VAL A 163 -16.50 6.62 8.05
CA VAL A 163 -17.77 5.88 8.02
C VAL A 163 -18.00 5.26 6.64
N ILE A 164 -17.73 6.01 5.55
CA ILE A 164 -17.86 5.49 4.18
C ILE A 164 -16.96 4.27 3.97
N VAL A 165 -15.71 4.31 4.44
CA VAL A 165 -14.78 3.17 4.34
C VAL A 165 -15.32 1.96 5.11
N VAL A 166 -15.80 2.15 6.35
CA VAL A 166 -16.39 1.07 7.14
C VAL A 166 -17.64 0.48 6.46
N VAL A 167 -18.53 1.33 5.95
CA VAL A 167 -19.71 0.88 5.17
C VAL A 167 -19.26 0.10 3.93
N GLY A 168 -18.22 0.58 3.22
CA GLY A 168 -17.64 -0.13 2.09
C GLY A 168 -17.14 -1.53 2.43
N MET A 169 -16.53 -1.71 3.59
CA MET A 169 -16.12 -3.03 4.09
C MET A 169 -17.32 -3.94 4.33
N LEU A 170 -18.37 -3.43 4.96
CA LEU A 170 -19.59 -4.20 5.22
C LEU A 170 -20.27 -4.65 3.91
N PHE A 171 -20.23 -3.83 2.86
CA PHE A 171 -20.68 -4.23 1.53
C PHE A 171 -19.77 -5.28 0.89
N GLY A 172 -18.47 -5.10 0.99
CA GLY A 172 -17.49 -6.02 0.42
C GLY A 172 -17.58 -7.43 0.99
N GLU A 173 -17.81 -7.51 2.30
CA GLU A 173 -17.99 -8.79 3.01
C GLU A 173 -19.40 -9.39 2.87
N GLY A 174 -20.34 -8.66 2.24
CA GLY A 174 -21.72 -9.11 2.10
C GLY A 174 -22.56 -9.07 3.39
N ILE A 175 -22.04 -8.42 4.45
CA ILE A 175 -22.82 -8.21 5.70
C ILE A 175 -24.02 -7.31 5.40
N ILE A 176 -23.84 -6.30 4.56
CA ILE A 176 -24.92 -5.48 4.02
C ILE A 176 -24.84 -5.54 2.48
N GLY A 177 -25.96 -5.56 1.82
CA GLY A 177 -25.92 -5.59 0.36
C GLY A 177 -27.26 -5.73 -0.33
N PHE A 178 -27.16 -5.68 -1.65
CA PHE A 178 -28.28 -5.90 -2.55
C PHE A 178 -28.28 -7.36 -3.00
N TYR A 179 -29.37 -8.05 -2.72
CA TYR A 179 -29.62 -9.43 -3.08
C TYR A 179 -30.92 -9.51 -3.91
N ASP A 180 -31.21 -10.65 -4.50
CA ASP A 180 -32.44 -10.85 -5.31
C ASP A 180 -33.71 -10.49 -4.57
N THR A 181 -33.70 -10.56 -3.25
CA THR A 181 -34.81 -10.23 -2.34
C THR A 181 -34.78 -8.78 -1.85
N GLY A 182 -33.91 -7.91 -2.42
CA GLY A 182 -33.73 -6.51 -2.03
C GLY A 182 -32.53 -6.27 -1.10
N PHE A 183 -32.50 -5.08 -0.50
CA PHE A 183 -31.44 -4.74 0.47
C PHE A 183 -31.61 -5.52 1.76
N LYS A 184 -30.56 -6.19 2.20
CA LYS A 184 -30.54 -6.96 3.44
C LYS A 184 -29.28 -6.68 4.25
N VAL A 185 -29.41 -6.91 5.55
CA VAL A 185 -28.30 -7.05 6.48
C VAL A 185 -28.26 -8.52 6.88
N ASP A 186 -27.22 -9.20 6.45
CA ASP A 186 -27.01 -10.62 6.72
C ASP A 186 -25.72 -10.80 7.50
N PHE A 187 -25.83 -11.23 8.74
CA PHE A 187 -24.69 -11.56 9.57
C PHE A 187 -24.26 -13.03 9.44
N ASN A 188 -24.93 -13.78 8.57
CA ASN A 188 -24.56 -15.17 8.30
C ASN A 188 -23.42 -15.20 7.27
N LEU A 189 -22.23 -14.85 7.72
CA LEU A 189 -21.03 -14.81 6.87
C LEU A 189 -20.71 -16.22 6.37
N GLU A 190 -20.54 -16.34 5.04
CA GLU A 190 -20.00 -17.56 4.47
C GLU A 190 -18.56 -17.74 4.94
N THR A 191 -18.35 -18.66 5.89
CA THR A 191 -17.03 -18.97 6.44
C THR A 191 -16.27 -20.00 5.63
N SER A 192 -16.94 -20.65 4.66
CA SER A 192 -16.35 -21.63 3.76
C SER A 192 -17.06 -21.59 2.42
N THR A 193 -16.28 -21.66 1.34
CA THR A 193 -16.76 -21.86 -0.03
C THR A 193 -16.05 -23.07 -0.63
N THR A 194 -16.53 -23.56 -1.78
CA THR A 194 -15.88 -24.69 -2.48
C THR A 194 -14.44 -24.36 -2.88
N GLU A 195 -14.19 -23.09 -3.25
CA GLU A 195 -12.85 -22.59 -3.62
C GLU A 195 -11.99 -22.24 -2.39
N PHE A 196 -12.62 -21.74 -1.33
CA PHE A 196 -11.95 -21.31 -0.09
C PHE A 196 -12.58 -21.99 1.13
N PRO A 197 -12.21 -23.24 1.44
CA PRO A 197 -12.76 -23.98 2.59
C PRO A 197 -12.50 -23.32 3.94
N LEU A 198 -11.45 -22.50 4.03
CA LEU A 198 -11.03 -21.78 5.24
C LEU A 198 -11.23 -20.26 5.12
N LYS A 199 -12.21 -19.83 4.29
CA LYS A 199 -12.47 -18.40 4.05
C LYS A 199 -12.57 -17.58 5.34
N GLY A 200 -13.35 -18.03 6.31
CA GLY A 200 -13.52 -17.30 7.58
C GLY A 200 -12.21 -17.09 8.33
N ILE A 201 -11.29 -18.05 8.27
CA ILE A 201 -9.94 -17.89 8.86
C ILE A 201 -9.13 -16.89 8.03
N GLY A 202 -9.23 -16.96 6.70
CA GLY A 202 -8.61 -15.98 5.79
C GLY A 202 -9.07 -14.56 6.07
N ASP A 203 -10.35 -14.36 6.30
CA ASP A 203 -10.96 -13.06 6.63
C ASP A 203 -10.46 -12.54 8.00
N ILE A 204 -10.31 -13.42 9.01
CA ILE A 204 -9.70 -13.06 10.30
C ILE A 204 -8.24 -12.61 10.11
N PHE A 205 -7.44 -13.33 9.33
CA PHE A 205 -6.09 -12.91 9.02
C PHE A 205 -6.06 -11.59 8.26
N GLY A 206 -7.02 -11.34 7.38
CA GLY A 206 -7.21 -10.07 6.70
C GLY A 206 -7.44 -8.92 7.69
N LEU A 207 -8.38 -9.07 8.62
CA LEU A 207 -8.66 -8.09 9.69
C LEU A 207 -7.43 -7.85 10.58
N LEU A 208 -6.73 -8.91 11.00
CA LEU A 208 -5.49 -8.79 11.75
C LEU A 208 -4.41 -8.06 10.96
N SER A 209 -4.34 -8.28 9.64
CA SER A 209 -3.40 -7.55 8.80
C SER A 209 -3.68 -6.06 8.82
N GLY A 210 -4.95 -5.66 8.69
CA GLY A 210 -5.36 -4.26 8.78
C GLY A 210 -5.08 -3.65 10.15
N LEU A 211 -5.36 -4.38 11.23
CA LEU A 211 -5.05 -3.93 12.60
C LEU A 211 -3.55 -3.64 12.77
N PHE A 212 -2.70 -4.59 12.42
CA PHE A 212 -1.26 -4.43 12.54
C PHE A 212 -0.71 -3.37 11.57
N TYR A 213 -1.30 -3.24 10.37
CA TYR A 213 -0.94 -2.18 9.43
C TYR A 213 -1.21 -0.80 10.01
N GLY A 214 -2.41 -0.59 10.56
CA GLY A 214 -2.78 0.66 11.20
C GLY A 214 -1.89 1.00 12.40
N LEU A 215 -1.59 0.03 13.25
CA LEU A 215 -0.64 0.20 14.36
C LEU A 215 0.77 0.53 13.87
N SER A 216 1.25 -0.11 12.80
CA SER A 216 2.54 0.22 12.20
C SER A 216 2.57 1.67 11.70
N MET A 217 1.55 2.11 10.97
CA MET A 217 1.41 3.49 10.52
C MET A 217 1.41 4.48 11.69
N PHE A 218 0.68 4.16 12.75
CA PHE A 218 0.58 4.97 13.96
C PHE A 218 1.95 5.12 14.64
N PHE A 219 2.68 4.03 14.92
CA PHE A 219 4.01 4.06 15.52
C PHE A 219 5.03 4.74 14.60
N ASN A 220 4.92 4.53 13.31
CA ASN A 220 5.76 5.20 12.34
C ASN A 220 5.56 6.72 12.33
N GLY A 221 4.43 7.22 12.74
CA GLY A 221 4.14 8.65 12.89
C GLY A 221 4.91 9.37 14.00
N TYR A 222 5.52 8.65 14.97
CA TYR A 222 6.20 9.27 16.11
C TYR A 222 7.60 9.81 15.81
N ARG A 223 8.34 9.23 14.87
CA ARG A 223 9.75 9.56 14.60
C ARG A 223 9.96 10.06 13.18
N LYS A 224 9.27 11.17 12.85
CA LYS A 224 9.42 11.87 11.56
C LYS A 224 10.81 12.48 11.36
N ASP A 225 11.53 12.73 12.45
CA ASP A 225 12.90 13.27 12.48
C ASP A 225 13.95 12.28 12.02
N ALA A 226 13.69 10.97 12.07
CA ALA A 226 14.65 9.94 11.74
C ALA A 226 14.96 9.88 10.23
N ASP A 227 16.24 9.73 9.87
CA ASP A 227 16.61 9.49 8.46
C ASP A 227 15.91 8.24 7.93
N THR A 228 15.26 8.38 6.77
CA THR A 228 14.41 7.33 6.19
C THR A 228 15.17 6.04 5.88
N THR A 229 16.43 6.15 5.43
CA THR A 229 17.26 4.99 5.08
C THR A 229 17.71 4.26 6.36
N ALA A 230 18.23 5.00 7.34
CA ALA A 230 18.66 4.44 8.60
C ALA A 230 17.51 3.80 9.39
N ARG A 231 16.35 4.46 9.40
CA ARG A 231 15.13 3.94 10.00
C ARG A 231 14.61 2.70 9.26
N GLY A 232 14.70 2.69 7.94
CA GLY A 232 14.28 1.56 7.10
C GLY A 232 14.98 0.27 7.49
N VAL A 233 16.31 0.30 7.74
CA VAL A 233 17.07 -0.88 8.21
C VAL A 233 16.44 -1.48 9.47
N TRP A 234 16.21 -0.66 10.50
CA TRP A 234 15.59 -1.13 11.75
C TRP A 234 14.16 -1.61 11.56
N ASN A 235 13.35 -0.86 10.81
CA ASN A 235 11.97 -1.27 10.53
C ASN A 235 11.91 -2.65 9.86
N PHE A 236 12.79 -2.92 8.88
CA PHE A 236 12.80 -4.22 8.19
C PHE A 236 13.38 -5.34 9.04
N ILE A 237 14.36 -5.09 9.90
CA ILE A 237 14.83 -6.08 10.88
C ILE A 237 13.68 -6.50 11.80
N PHE A 238 12.97 -5.55 12.38
CA PHE A 238 11.80 -5.86 13.22
C PHE A 238 10.64 -6.44 12.42
N ALA A 239 10.48 -6.09 11.13
CA ALA A 239 9.48 -6.70 10.28
C ALA A 239 9.75 -8.20 10.02
N VAL A 240 11.01 -8.59 9.84
CA VAL A 240 11.38 -10.02 9.78
C VAL A 240 10.99 -10.73 11.07
N LEU A 241 11.26 -10.12 12.22
CA LEU A 241 10.88 -10.69 13.53
C LEU A 241 9.36 -10.79 13.66
N GLY A 242 8.59 -9.76 13.25
CA GLY A 242 7.12 -9.78 13.28
C GLY A 242 6.53 -10.85 12.37
N ALA A 243 7.01 -10.96 11.14
CA ALA A 243 6.59 -12.02 10.22
C ALA A 243 6.99 -13.41 10.74
N GLY A 244 8.17 -13.51 11.37
CA GLY A 244 8.65 -14.73 12.03
C GLY A 244 7.72 -15.20 13.16
N VAL A 245 7.22 -14.28 13.98
CA VAL A 245 6.26 -14.60 15.04
C VAL A 245 4.98 -15.24 14.46
N ILE A 246 4.41 -14.63 13.41
CA ILE A 246 3.23 -15.21 12.74
C ILE A 246 3.56 -16.57 12.11
N THR A 247 4.75 -16.71 11.50
CA THR A 247 5.19 -17.99 10.93
C THR A 247 5.29 -19.09 12.00
N ILE A 248 5.84 -18.77 13.16
CA ILE A 248 5.94 -19.71 14.29
C ILE A 248 4.54 -20.10 14.81
N ILE A 249 3.64 -19.12 14.94
CA ILE A 249 2.25 -19.38 15.37
C ILE A 249 1.55 -20.32 14.39
N LEU A 250 1.64 -20.04 13.09
CA LEU A 250 1.03 -20.89 12.06
C LEU A 250 1.63 -22.30 12.04
N ASN A 251 2.93 -22.40 12.18
CA ASN A 251 3.60 -23.71 12.26
C ASN A 251 3.14 -24.51 13.48
N ALA A 252 2.94 -23.84 14.62
CA ALA A 252 2.40 -24.50 15.82
C ALA A 252 0.93 -24.95 15.62
N LEU A 253 0.12 -24.16 14.91
CA LEU A 253 -1.24 -24.54 14.53
C LEU A 253 -1.27 -25.70 13.54
N GLY A 254 -0.30 -25.80 12.65
CA GLY A 254 -0.13 -26.89 11.70
C GLY A 254 0.16 -28.26 12.33
N ALA A 255 0.46 -28.31 13.62
CA ALA A 255 0.55 -29.55 14.38
C ALA A 255 -0.84 -30.16 14.75
N ASN A 256 -1.95 -29.39 14.51
CA ASN A 256 -3.29 -29.86 14.79
C ASN A 256 -3.91 -30.60 13.59
N PRO A 257 -4.77 -31.61 13.81
CA PRO A 257 -5.48 -32.29 12.73
C PRO A 257 -6.29 -31.31 11.85
N GLY A 258 -6.16 -31.44 10.55
CA GLY A 258 -6.82 -30.57 9.56
C GLY A 258 -6.09 -29.25 9.25
N MET A 259 -4.97 -29.00 9.91
CA MET A 259 -4.14 -27.80 9.70
C MET A 259 -2.70 -28.14 9.27
N GLU A 260 -2.45 -29.36 8.83
CA GLU A 260 -1.11 -29.88 8.49
C GLU A 260 -0.43 -29.03 7.40
N ASN A 261 -1.22 -28.40 6.53
CA ASN A 261 -0.70 -27.53 5.47
C ASN A 261 -0.13 -26.20 5.98
N TRP A 262 -0.31 -25.88 7.27
CA TRP A 262 0.25 -24.68 7.91
C TRP A 262 1.61 -24.93 8.56
N ALA A 263 1.99 -26.21 8.70
CA ALA A 263 3.32 -26.57 9.13
C ALA A 263 4.36 -26.02 8.15
N LEU A 264 5.53 -25.65 8.67
CA LEU A 264 6.68 -25.22 7.88
C LEU A 264 7.15 -26.37 7.00
N ASN A 265 6.60 -26.44 5.81
CA ASN A 265 6.97 -27.39 4.80
C ASN A 265 7.49 -26.62 3.59
N ILE A 266 8.76 -26.80 3.24
CA ILE A 266 9.39 -26.12 2.11
C ILE A 266 9.61 -27.16 1.02
N HIS A 267 8.59 -27.40 0.21
CA HIS A 267 8.68 -28.22 -0.96
C HIS A 267 8.53 -27.36 -2.22
N PHE A 268 9.48 -26.47 -2.45
CA PHE A 268 9.48 -25.64 -3.64
C PHE A 268 9.86 -26.43 -4.88
N THR A 269 8.97 -26.45 -5.85
CA THR A 269 9.31 -26.75 -7.23
C THR A 269 10.03 -25.55 -7.86
N THR A 270 10.67 -25.73 -9.02
CA THR A 270 11.26 -24.63 -9.78
C THR A 270 10.23 -23.53 -10.05
N PHE A 271 8.97 -23.89 -10.29
CA PHE A 271 7.86 -22.98 -10.50
C PHE A 271 7.56 -22.11 -9.28
N ASN A 272 7.53 -22.69 -8.08
CA ASN A 272 7.31 -21.95 -6.83
C ASN A 272 8.48 -21.01 -6.50
N TRP A 273 9.72 -21.44 -6.79
CA TRP A 273 10.89 -20.58 -6.61
C TRP A 273 10.81 -19.31 -7.45
N ILE A 274 10.33 -19.41 -8.69
CA ILE A 274 10.14 -18.23 -9.55
C ILE A 274 9.15 -17.26 -8.88
N GLY A 275 7.99 -17.74 -8.44
CA GLY A 275 6.99 -16.91 -7.72
C GLY A 275 7.55 -16.28 -6.45
N ALA A 276 8.29 -17.03 -5.64
CA ALA A 276 8.90 -16.53 -4.41
C ALA A 276 9.94 -15.45 -4.68
N VAL A 277 10.83 -15.65 -5.64
CA VAL A 277 11.85 -14.66 -6.01
C VAL A 277 11.21 -13.38 -6.57
N LEU A 278 10.19 -13.50 -7.42
CA LEU A 278 9.44 -12.35 -7.94
C LEU A 278 8.74 -11.59 -6.80
N LEU A 279 8.10 -12.29 -5.87
CA LEU A 279 7.50 -11.69 -4.68
C LEU A 279 8.54 -10.93 -3.86
N TRP A 280 9.69 -11.56 -3.57
CA TRP A 280 10.72 -10.99 -2.73
C TRP A 280 11.45 -9.80 -3.36
N ILE A 281 11.64 -9.79 -4.69
CA ILE A 281 12.34 -8.72 -5.39
C ILE A 281 11.39 -7.61 -5.82
N ILE A 282 10.30 -7.95 -6.52
CA ILE A 282 9.38 -6.94 -7.08
C ILE A 282 8.58 -6.27 -5.98
N CYS A 283 7.91 -7.06 -5.14
CA CYS A 283 7.08 -6.53 -4.06
C CYS A 283 7.91 -6.10 -2.83
N GLY A 284 9.15 -6.53 -2.72
CA GLY A 284 10.11 -6.10 -1.69
C GLY A 284 10.88 -4.85 -2.12
N PRO A 285 12.17 -4.99 -2.46
CA PRO A 285 13.06 -3.83 -2.71
C PRO A 285 12.61 -2.92 -3.83
N ILE A 286 12.03 -3.42 -4.93
CA ILE A 286 11.58 -2.55 -6.02
C ILE A 286 10.40 -1.70 -5.57
N ALA A 287 9.33 -2.29 -5.07
CA ALA A 287 8.16 -1.56 -4.61
C ALA A 287 8.50 -0.62 -3.44
N LEU A 288 9.25 -1.09 -2.45
CA LEU A 288 9.61 -0.30 -1.27
C LEU A 288 10.68 0.75 -1.57
N GLY A 289 11.63 0.46 -2.47
CA GLY A 289 12.63 1.43 -2.91
C GLY A 289 11.98 2.58 -3.69
N THR A 290 11.09 2.27 -4.62
CA THR A 290 10.34 3.28 -5.38
C THR A 290 9.39 4.06 -4.46
N LEU A 291 8.79 3.43 -3.44
CA LEU A 291 8.00 4.07 -2.40
C LEU A 291 8.79 5.16 -1.67
N LEU A 292 10.05 4.87 -1.28
CA LEU A 292 10.92 5.84 -0.62
C LEU A 292 11.25 7.03 -1.52
N VAL A 293 11.52 6.79 -2.81
CA VAL A 293 11.77 7.87 -3.78
C VAL A 293 10.52 8.72 -3.97
N ALA A 294 9.36 8.11 -4.09
CA ALA A 294 8.07 8.81 -4.18
C ALA A 294 7.82 9.70 -2.95
N GLY A 295 8.00 9.16 -1.73
CA GLY A 295 7.78 9.89 -0.49
C GLY A 295 8.68 11.11 -0.29
N ARG A 296 9.83 11.17 -1.00
CA ARG A 296 10.71 12.35 -1.02
C ARG A 296 10.30 13.42 -2.03
N ASN A 297 9.60 13.02 -3.09
CA ASN A 297 9.32 13.87 -4.23
C ASN A 297 7.85 14.29 -4.31
N LEU A 298 6.97 13.64 -3.55
CA LEU A 298 5.53 13.93 -3.50
C LEU A 298 5.13 14.57 -2.17
N PRO A 299 4.19 15.52 -2.19
CA PRO A 299 3.46 15.92 -0.99
C PRO A 299 2.81 14.71 -0.34
N ALA A 300 2.66 14.72 0.98
CA ALA A 300 2.10 13.60 1.74
C ALA A 300 0.69 13.19 1.27
N MET A 301 -0.08 14.14 0.79
CA MET A 301 -1.42 13.94 0.26
C MET A 301 -1.42 13.15 -1.04
N ASP A 302 -0.64 13.59 -2.05
CA ASP A 302 -0.53 12.93 -3.35
C ASP A 302 0.02 11.52 -3.18
N TYR A 303 1.02 11.39 -2.31
CA TYR A 303 1.59 10.11 -1.93
C TYR A 303 0.52 9.14 -1.40
N GLY A 304 -0.33 9.59 -0.48
CA GLY A 304 -1.42 8.78 0.08
C GLY A 304 -2.50 8.44 -0.95
N THR A 305 -2.88 9.40 -1.79
CA THR A 305 -3.92 9.19 -2.82
C THR A 305 -3.48 8.19 -3.89
N ILE A 306 -2.26 8.33 -4.40
CA ILE A 306 -1.74 7.45 -5.45
C ILE A 306 -1.50 6.03 -4.91
N ALA A 307 -1.24 5.87 -3.61
CA ALA A 307 -1.12 4.57 -2.98
C ALA A 307 -2.36 3.68 -3.20
N TYR A 308 -3.56 4.27 -3.27
CA TYR A 308 -4.78 3.51 -3.55
C TYR A 308 -4.81 2.85 -4.94
N TRP A 309 -3.87 3.17 -5.84
CA TRP A 309 -3.69 2.47 -7.13
C TRP A 309 -3.42 0.96 -6.94
N GLU A 310 -2.86 0.57 -5.81
CA GLU A 310 -2.67 -0.84 -5.46
C GLU A 310 -3.98 -1.64 -5.51
N VAL A 311 -5.10 -1.04 -5.07
CA VAL A 311 -6.41 -1.73 -4.97
C VAL A 311 -6.92 -2.18 -6.35
N PRO A 312 -7.09 -1.29 -7.35
CA PRO A 312 -7.52 -1.73 -8.67
C PRO A 312 -6.57 -2.74 -9.32
N VAL A 313 -5.25 -2.63 -9.08
CA VAL A 313 -4.29 -3.60 -9.61
C VAL A 313 -4.51 -4.99 -8.98
N ALA A 314 -4.65 -5.08 -7.65
CA ALA A 314 -4.88 -6.35 -6.97
C ALA A 314 -6.23 -6.99 -7.38
N ILE A 315 -7.29 -6.19 -7.49
CA ILE A 315 -8.61 -6.68 -7.91
C ILE A 315 -8.59 -7.15 -9.36
N PHE A 316 -7.93 -6.40 -10.26
CA PHE A 316 -7.75 -6.82 -11.65
C PHE A 316 -7.08 -8.21 -11.72
N ILE A 317 -6.07 -8.45 -10.90
CA ILE A 317 -5.41 -9.77 -10.80
C ILE A 317 -6.40 -10.83 -10.31
N GLY A 318 -7.18 -10.55 -9.27
CA GLY A 318 -8.19 -11.46 -8.76
C GLY A 318 -9.18 -11.89 -9.83
N ILE A 319 -9.71 -10.94 -10.59
CA ILE A 319 -10.71 -11.19 -11.64
C ILE A 319 -10.09 -11.89 -12.85
N VAL A 320 -8.98 -11.35 -13.39
CA VAL A 320 -8.46 -11.77 -14.70
C VAL A 320 -7.57 -13.02 -14.60
N ILE A 321 -6.77 -13.11 -13.55
CA ILE A 321 -5.81 -14.22 -13.42
C ILE A 321 -6.41 -15.37 -12.61
N PHE A 322 -7.12 -15.04 -11.52
CA PHE A 322 -7.70 -16.07 -10.65
C PHE A 322 -9.17 -16.37 -10.95
N ALA A 323 -9.78 -15.67 -11.91
CA ALA A 323 -11.20 -15.80 -12.27
C ALA A 323 -12.16 -15.69 -11.05
N GLU A 324 -11.77 -14.91 -10.03
CA GLU A 324 -12.57 -14.73 -8.82
C GLU A 324 -13.88 -14.00 -9.15
N PRO A 325 -15.04 -14.54 -8.74
CA PRO A 325 -16.32 -13.90 -8.99
C PRO A 325 -16.43 -12.62 -8.16
N MET A 326 -16.77 -11.51 -8.82
CA MET A 326 -17.04 -10.24 -8.15
C MET A 326 -18.55 -9.98 -8.13
N THR A 327 -19.12 -9.90 -6.94
CA THR A 327 -20.51 -9.51 -6.75
C THR A 327 -20.68 -7.98 -6.90
N ILE A 328 -21.91 -7.53 -7.15
CA ILE A 328 -22.24 -6.10 -7.15
C ILE A 328 -21.87 -5.47 -5.79
N ASN A 329 -22.09 -6.19 -4.70
CA ASN A 329 -21.76 -5.74 -3.36
C ASN A 329 -20.23 -5.55 -3.18
N SER A 330 -19.43 -6.48 -3.71
CA SER A 330 -17.95 -6.35 -3.69
C SER A 330 -17.49 -5.12 -4.48
N TRP A 331 -18.06 -4.85 -5.65
CA TRP A 331 -17.76 -3.64 -6.43
C TRP A 331 -18.11 -2.36 -5.67
N LEU A 332 -19.31 -2.32 -5.05
CA LEU A 332 -19.71 -1.19 -4.20
C LEU A 332 -18.77 -1.02 -3.01
N GLY A 333 -18.38 -2.11 -2.36
CA GLY A 333 -17.42 -2.10 -1.27
C GLY A 333 -16.10 -1.45 -1.66
N VAL A 334 -15.53 -1.90 -2.77
CA VAL A 334 -14.27 -1.35 -3.32
C VAL A 334 -14.40 0.14 -3.63
N LEU A 335 -15.44 0.55 -4.32
CA LEU A 335 -15.67 1.96 -4.67
C LEU A 335 -15.79 2.85 -3.44
N LEU A 336 -16.49 2.38 -2.40
CA LEU A 336 -16.65 3.12 -1.15
C LEU A 336 -15.32 3.20 -0.37
N ILE A 337 -14.52 2.10 -0.31
CA ILE A 337 -13.23 2.09 0.36
C ILE A 337 -12.25 3.03 -0.34
N VAL A 338 -12.11 2.90 -1.66
CA VAL A 338 -11.19 3.74 -2.44
C VAL A 338 -11.65 5.20 -2.42
N GLY A 339 -12.95 5.45 -2.64
CA GLY A 339 -13.51 6.79 -2.62
C GLY A 339 -13.41 7.45 -1.24
N GLY A 340 -13.80 6.76 -0.18
CA GLY A 340 -13.71 7.25 1.19
C GLY A 340 -12.26 7.48 1.64
N GLY A 341 -11.34 6.60 1.27
CA GLY A 341 -9.92 6.73 1.59
C GLY A 341 -9.22 7.86 0.82
N ALA A 342 -9.48 8.02 -0.48
CA ALA A 342 -8.83 9.00 -1.33
C ALA A 342 -9.44 10.41 -1.20
N PHE A 343 -10.74 10.52 -0.93
CA PHE A 343 -11.47 11.80 -0.97
C PHE A 343 -10.90 12.91 -0.08
N PRO A 344 -10.52 12.67 1.21
CA PRO A 344 -9.94 13.71 2.05
C PRO A 344 -8.64 14.27 1.47
N THR A 345 -7.84 13.41 0.86
CA THR A 345 -6.56 13.74 0.25
C THR A 345 -6.76 14.57 -1.02
N VAL A 346 -7.67 14.15 -1.89
CA VAL A 346 -8.02 14.89 -3.12
C VAL A 346 -8.58 16.28 -2.79
N LYS A 347 -9.50 16.37 -1.81
CA LYS A 347 -10.04 17.66 -1.39
C LYS A 347 -8.98 18.61 -0.87
N ALA A 348 -8.04 18.10 -0.09
CA ALA A 348 -6.98 18.93 0.46
C ALA A 348 -5.95 19.34 -0.61
N MET A 349 -5.70 18.52 -1.64
CA MET A 349 -4.91 18.89 -2.83
C MET A 349 -5.57 20.05 -3.57
N ILE A 350 -6.87 19.94 -3.86
CA ILE A 350 -7.64 21.01 -4.53
C ILE A 350 -7.60 22.29 -3.70
N ALA A 351 -7.81 22.21 -2.39
CA ALA A 351 -7.77 23.35 -1.50
C ALA A 351 -6.37 24.00 -1.41
N GLY A 352 -5.31 23.19 -1.47
CA GLY A 352 -3.93 23.67 -1.51
C GLY A 352 -3.60 24.36 -2.83
N LYS A 353 -4.08 23.83 -3.95
CA LYS A 353 -3.94 24.45 -5.27
C LYS A 353 -4.65 25.81 -5.32
N ASN A 354 -5.90 25.87 -4.86
CA ASN A 354 -6.67 27.11 -4.84
C ASN A 354 -6.01 28.20 -3.97
N LYS A 355 -5.41 27.84 -2.82
CA LYS A 355 -4.65 28.77 -2.01
C LYS A 355 -3.40 29.30 -2.73
N ALA A 356 -2.67 28.43 -3.41
CA ALA A 356 -1.51 28.85 -4.20
C ALA A 356 -1.94 29.77 -5.35
N ASP A 357 -3.06 29.48 -6.01
CA ASP A 357 -3.61 30.31 -7.08
C ASP A 357 -4.16 31.66 -6.57
N ASP A 358 -4.65 31.72 -5.32
CA ASP A 358 -5.10 32.97 -4.68
C ASP A 358 -3.94 33.84 -4.18
N GLU A 359 -2.81 33.24 -3.83
CA GLU A 359 -1.58 33.95 -3.44
C GLU A 359 -0.78 34.47 -4.64
N LEU A 360 -1.06 34.00 -5.86
CA LEU A 360 -0.50 34.52 -7.09
C LEU A 360 -1.09 35.89 -7.42
N GLY A 361 -0.22 36.88 -7.61
CA GLY A 361 -0.63 38.20 -8.03
C GLY A 361 -1.29 38.21 -9.41
N PRO A 362 -2.04 39.30 -9.76
CA PRO A 362 -2.75 39.36 -11.05
C PRO A 362 -1.85 39.23 -12.28
N ASP A 363 -0.58 39.60 -12.18
CA ASP A 363 0.39 39.50 -13.27
C ASP A 363 0.96 38.06 -13.39
N ASP A 364 1.11 37.36 -12.27
CA ASP A 364 1.56 35.98 -12.26
C ASP A 364 0.48 35.01 -12.80
N LYS A 365 -0.81 35.29 -12.54
CA LYS A 365 -1.94 34.56 -13.11
C LYS A 365 -1.98 34.68 -14.63
N LYS A 366 -1.79 35.88 -15.18
CA LYS A 366 -1.72 36.09 -16.64
C LYS A 366 -0.53 35.38 -17.28
N LEU A 367 0.60 35.32 -16.58
CA LEU A 367 1.79 34.59 -17.06
C LEU A 367 1.53 33.09 -17.08
N GLN A 368 0.86 32.55 -16.08
CA GLN A 368 0.50 31.14 -15.99
C GLN A 368 -0.53 30.73 -17.07
N GLU A 369 -1.57 31.54 -17.30
CA GLU A 369 -2.52 31.36 -18.42
C GLU A 369 -1.84 31.44 -19.78
N SER A 370 -0.86 32.32 -19.94
CA SER A 370 -0.09 32.43 -21.18
C SER A 370 0.81 31.21 -21.43
N ILE A 371 1.35 30.58 -20.38
CA ILE A 371 2.18 29.38 -20.48
C ILE A 371 1.31 28.14 -20.76
N GLU A 372 0.16 28.02 -20.12
CA GLU A 372 -0.80 26.94 -20.38
C GLU A 372 -1.34 27.00 -21.81
N GLY A 373 -1.68 28.18 -22.33
CA GLY A 373 -2.12 28.40 -23.70
C GLY A 373 -1.05 28.08 -24.76
N MET A 374 0.23 28.36 -24.47
CA MET A 374 1.33 27.96 -25.38
C MET A 374 1.59 26.45 -25.41
N GLY A 375 1.27 25.74 -24.32
CA GLY A 375 1.39 24.28 -24.27
C GLY A 375 0.32 23.57 -25.11
N GLU A 376 -0.90 24.11 -25.16
CA GLU A 376 -1.99 23.59 -25.99
C GLU A 376 -1.76 23.85 -27.47
N ASP A 377 -1.24 25.00 -27.86
CA ASP A 377 -0.91 25.34 -29.24
C ASP A 377 0.25 24.47 -29.80
N GLN A 378 1.20 24.07 -28.97
CA GLN A 378 2.27 23.16 -29.39
C GLN A 378 1.80 21.71 -29.59
N MET A 379 0.80 21.25 -28.85
CA MET A 379 0.18 19.94 -29.10
C MET A 379 -0.71 19.94 -30.34
N ALA A 380 -1.40 21.03 -30.63
CA ALA A 380 -2.24 21.16 -31.82
C ALA A 380 -1.46 21.24 -33.15
N THR A 381 -0.18 21.63 -33.11
CA THR A 381 0.67 21.73 -34.30
C THR A 381 1.46 20.45 -34.61
N GLN A 382 1.43 19.42 -33.74
CA GLN A 382 2.07 18.12 -34.01
C GLN A 382 1.16 17.11 -34.72
N ASP A 383 -0.14 17.41 -34.90
CA ASP A 383 -1.13 16.53 -35.54
C ASP A 383 -1.47 16.97 -37.00
N LEU A 384 -0.58 17.61 -37.74
CA LEU A 384 -0.76 17.85 -39.17
C LEU A 384 0.18 16.96 -40.00
N PRO A 385 -0.36 16.30 -41.04
CA PRO A 385 0.24 15.19 -41.79
C PRO A 385 1.50 15.53 -42.56
#